data_8a785d4e3bb67c9743dd13a9db351447
#
_entry.id   8a785d4e3bb67c9743dd13a9db351447
#
_cell.length_a   1.000
_cell.length_b   1.000
_cell.length_c   1.000
_cell.angle_alpha   90.00
_cell.angle_beta   90.00
_cell.angle_gamma   90.00
#
_symmetry.space_group_name_H-M   'P 1'
#
loop_
_entity.id
_entity.type
_entity.pdbx_description
1 polymer ?
#
loop_
_entity_poly.entity_id
_entity_poly.type
_entity_poly.pdbx_seq_one_letter_code
_entity_poly.pdbx_strand_id
1 'polypeptide(L)'
;MLINPEGGNLIVFDFNKPKIEITEISEDKKFGRFVVEPLERGYGTTLGNSLRRIMLSSLPGAAVSQVKIDGVLHEFSSIPGVKEDVTEIIMNLKSLAIKNHSSDNEPKTAYIECEGKGVVTAADIQADQDIEIMNPDQVIATLNGGKDCRLAMELTITKGRGYISADKGKTDDMPIGTKSKAAGRKAAPRYAVSIATGPATPQA
;
A
#
# COMPACT_ATOMS: atom_id res chain seq x y z
N MET A 1 19.56 -42.76 8.32
CA MET A 1 20.23 -43.67 7.37
C MET A 1 19.28 -44.84 7.13
N LEU A 2 18.47 -44.76 6.07
CA LEU A 2 17.57 -45.86 5.72
C LEU A 2 18.25 -46.61 4.56
N ILE A 3 18.68 -47.81 4.82
CA ILE A 3 19.33 -48.68 3.83
C ILE A 3 18.23 -49.46 3.11
N ASN A 4 18.15 -49.29 1.80
CA ASN A 4 17.25 -50.06 0.95
C ASN A 4 17.88 -51.44 0.72
N PRO A 5 17.18 -52.57 0.95
CA PRO A 5 17.76 -53.91 0.88
C PRO A 5 18.11 -54.38 -0.55
N GLU A 6 17.82 -53.58 -1.58
CA GLU A 6 18.09 -53.96 -2.98
C GLU A 6 19.27 -53.23 -3.64
N GLY A 7 20.19 -52.62 -2.87
CA GLY A 7 21.47 -52.11 -3.40
C GLY A 7 21.40 -50.93 -4.34
N GLY A 8 20.28 -50.23 -4.41
CA GLY A 8 20.17 -48.97 -5.16
C GLY A 8 20.78 -47.80 -4.37
N ASN A 9 21.73 -47.07 -4.96
CA ASN A 9 22.24 -45.81 -4.40
C ASN A 9 21.05 -44.85 -4.20
N LEU A 10 20.64 -44.67 -2.95
CA LEU A 10 19.77 -43.57 -2.59
C LEU A 10 20.54 -42.27 -2.87
N ILE A 11 20.10 -41.53 -3.87
CA ILE A 11 20.55 -40.15 -4.09
C ILE A 11 20.01 -39.35 -2.91
N VAL A 12 20.81 -39.20 -1.88
CA VAL A 12 20.54 -38.25 -0.79
C VAL A 12 20.75 -36.87 -1.39
N PHE A 13 19.67 -36.19 -1.70
CA PHE A 13 19.76 -34.78 -2.03
C PHE A 13 20.17 -34.04 -0.76
N ASP A 14 21.43 -33.71 -0.64
CA ASP A 14 21.93 -32.83 0.42
C ASP A 14 21.52 -31.41 0.08
N PHE A 15 20.36 -31.02 0.56
CA PHE A 15 19.87 -29.66 0.39
C PHE A 15 20.70 -28.75 1.30
N ASN A 16 21.71 -28.10 0.76
CA ASN A 16 22.41 -27.03 1.45
C ASN A 16 21.38 -25.97 1.87
N LYS A 17 21.24 -25.75 3.16
CA LYS A 17 20.31 -24.74 3.70
C LYS A 17 20.77 -23.36 3.24
N PRO A 18 19.92 -22.63 2.49
CA PRO A 18 20.29 -21.30 2.05
C PRO A 18 20.45 -20.36 3.26
N LYS A 19 21.47 -19.52 3.20
CA LYS A 19 21.69 -18.42 4.14
C LYS A 19 21.09 -17.15 3.55
N ILE A 20 20.50 -16.32 4.40
CA ILE A 20 19.96 -15.01 4.03
C ILE A 20 20.89 -13.97 4.63
N GLU A 21 21.52 -13.18 3.78
CA GLU A 21 22.38 -12.07 4.20
C GLU A 21 21.73 -10.74 3.81
N ILE A 22 21.74 -9.81 4.76
CA ILE A 22 21.26 -8.44 4.53
C ILE A 22 22.46 -7.64 4.05
N THR A 23 22.49 -7.31 2.76
CA THR A 23 23.60 -6.56 2.16
C THR A 23 23.43 -5.06 2.38
N GLU A 24 22.21 -4.56 2.30
CA GLU A 24 21.93 -3.12 2.37
C GLU A 24 20.52 -2.88 2.90
N ILE A 25 20.37 -1.93 3.80
CA ILE A 25 19.07 -1.37 4.21
C ILE A 25 19.24 0.14 4.21
N SER A 26 18.34 0.86 3.52
CA SER A 26 18.33 2.33 3.56
C SER A 26 17.95 2.85 4.95
N GLU A 27 18.44 4.04 5.32
CA GLU A 27 18.16 4.67 6.61
C GLU A 27 16.66 4.91 6.83
N ASP A 28 15.93 5.26 5.76
CA ASP A 28 14.48 5.45 5.77
C ASP A 28 13.68 4.12 5.72
N LYS A 29 14.37 2.98 5.73
CA LYS A 29 13.80 1.61 5.68
C LYS A 29 12.87 1.34 4.49
N LYS A 30 12.99 2.12 3.42
CA LYS A 30 12.16 1.94 2.20
C LYS A 30 12.81 1.04 1.16
N PHE A 31 14.10 0.76 1.30
CA PHE A 31 14.84 -0.13 0.42
C PHE A 31 15.65 -1.15 1.23
N GLY A 32 15.68 -2.39 0.75
CA GLY A 32 16.50 -3.44 1.32
C GLY A 32 17.00 -4.39 0.23
N ARG A 33 18.28 -4.77 0.31
CA ARG A 33 18.91 -5.77 -0.54
C ARG A 33 19.28 -6.99 0.30
N PHE A 34 18.81 -8.14 -0.13
CA PHE A 34 19.05 -9.41 0.52
C PHE A 34 19.71 -10.37 -0.48
N VAL A 35 20.71 -11.10 -0.02
CA VAL A 35 21.35 -12.18 -0.78
C VAL A 35 20.96 -13.50 -0.16
N VAL A 36 20.51 -14.43 -0.98
CA VAL A 36 20.10 -15.77 -0.54
C VAL A 36 20.88 -16.79 -1.32
N GLU A 37 21.81 -17.46 -0.66
CA GLU A 37 22.69 -18.47 -1.26
C GLU A 37 23.16 -19.52 -0.25
N PRO A 38 23.52 -20.75 -0.68
CA PRO A 38 23.42 -21.25 -2.05
C PRO A 38 21.99 -21.59 -2.43
N LEU A 39 21.60 -21.40 -3.70
CA LEU A 39 20.33 -21.81 -4.24
C LEU A 39 20.53 -22.69 -5.46
N GLU A 40 19.74 -23.75 -5.58
CA GLU A 40 19.72 -24.58 -6.78
C GLU A 40 19.26 -23.79 -8.02
N ARG A 41 19.67 -24.25 -9.18
CA ARG A 41 19.34 -23.60 -10.45
C ARG A 41 17.81 -23.52 -10.65
N GLY A 42 17.30 -22.29 -10.87
CA GLY A 42 15.87 -22.02 -11.05
C GLY A 42 15.11 -21.64 -9.77
N TYR A 43 15.62 -21.97 -8.58
CA TYR A 43 14.94 -21.66 -7.30
C TYR A 43 14.86 -20.17 -7.03
N GLY A 44 15.80 -19.37 -7.50
CA GLY A 44 15.77 -17.92 -7.34
C GLY A 44 14.47 -17.28 -7.88
N THR A 45 14.05 -17.69 -9.08
CA THR A 45 12.81 -17.21 -9.69
C THR A 45 11.59 -17.66 -8.90
N THR A 46 11.56 -18.90 -8.43
CA THR A 46 10.46 -19.45 -7.62
C THR A 46 10.32 -18.71 -6.29
N LEU A 47 11.43 -18.52 -5.59
CA LEU A 47 11.46 -17.80 -4.31
C LEU A 47 11.03 -16.34 -4.47
N GLY A 48 11.56 -15.66 -5.47
CA GLY A 48 11.22 -14.27 -5.74
C GLY A 48 9.75 -14.07 -6.13
N ASN A 49 9.19 -14.93 -6.96
CA ASN A 49 7.76 -14.87 -7.30
C ASN A 49 6.87 -15.15 -6.08
N SER A 50 7.26 -16.08 -5.23
CA SER A 50 6.54 -16.40 -4.00
C SER A 50 6.54 -15.21 -3.04
N LEU A 51 7.70 -14.60 -2.80
CA LEU A 51 7.82 -13.40 -1.99
C LEU A 51 7.02 -12.23 -2.57
N ARG A 52 7.11 -12.01 -3.88
CA ARG A 52 6.33 -10.97 -4.56
C ARG A 52 4.84 -11.14 -4.33
N ARG A 53 4.31 -12.36 -4.47
CA ARG A 53 2.88 -12.65 -4.28
C ARG A 53 2.44 -12.38 -2.84
N ILE A 54 3.22 -12.85 -1.86
CA ILE A 54 2.93 -12.65 -0.43
C ILE A 54 2.94 -11.15 -0.10
N MET A 55 3.94 -10.41 -0.56
CA MET A 55 4.05 -8.97 -0.31
C MET A 55 2.90 -8.17 -0.91
N LEU A 56 2.38 -8.58 -2.07
CA LEU A 56 1.29 -7.88 -2.75
C LEU A 56 -0.10 -8.24 -2.20
N SER A 57 -0.30 -9.43 -1.65
CA SER A 57 -1.62 -9.94 -1.31
C SER A 57 -1.88 -10.15 0.18
N SER A 58 -0.83 -10.38 0.98
CA SER A 58 -1.01 -10.94 2.33
C SER A 58 -0.63 -9.98 3.46
N LEU A 59 0.14 -8.93 3.18
CA LEU A 59 0.53 -7.98 4.22
C LEU A 59 -0.66 -7.11 4.61
N PRO A 60 -0.91 -6.98 5.93
CA PRO A 60 -1.97 -6.10 6.43
C PRO A 60 -1.54 -4.63 6.32
N GLY A 61 -2.53 -3.75 6.23
CA GLY A 61 -2.28 -2.33 6.23
C GLY A 61 -3.57 -1.51 6.37
N ALA A 62 -3.46 -0.18 6.32
CA ALA A 62 -4.59 0.72 6.37
C ALA A 62 -4.61 1.62 5.14
N ALA A 63 -5.81 1.97 4.67
CA ALA A 63 -5.99 2.89 3.56
C ALA A 63 -7.34 3.61 3.65
N VAL A 64 -7.43 4.75 2.98
CA VAL A 64 -8.72 5.44 2.80
C VAL A 64 -9.62 4.53 1.96
N SER A 65 -10.73 4.09 2.47
CA SER A 65 -11.72 3.24 1.77
C SER A 65 -12.86 4.05 1.15
N GLN A 66 -13.24 5.14 1.77
CA GLN A 66 -14.31 6.03 1.31
C GLN A 66 -13.89 7.48 1.49
N VAL A 67 -14.42 8.34 0.63
CA VAL A 67 -14.28 9.79 0.73
C VAL A 67 -15.64 10.43 0.46
N LYS A 68 -16.00 11.37 1.31
CA LYS A 68 -17.15 12.25 1.12
C LYS A 68 -16.62 13.68 1.08
N ILE A 69 -16.95 14.40 0.02
CA ILE A 69 -16.53 15.79 -0.17
C ILE A 69 -17.79 16.65 -0.15
N ASP A 70 -17.75 17.71 0.62
CA ASP A 70 -18.91 18.63 0.72
C ASP A 70 -19.18 19.31 -0.63
N GLY A 71 -20.46 19.37 -1.00
CA GLY A 71 -20.91 19.97 -2.26
C GLY A 71 -20.66 19.12 -3.51
N VAL A 72 -20.14 17.89 -3.38
CA VAL A 72 -19.83 17.01 -4.50
C VAL A 72 -20.75 15.79 -4.51
N LEU A 73 -21.51 15.62 -5.60
CA LEU A 73 -22.41 14.48 -5.80
C LEU A 73 -21.82 13.35 -6.64
N HIS A 74 -20.85 13.66 -7.51
CA HIS A 74 -20.20 12.66 -8.38
C HIS A 74 -18.72 12.96 -8.64
N GLU A 75 -17.96 11.94 -8.98
CA GLU A 75 -16.50 12.01 -9.14
C GLU A 75 -15.99 12.86 -10.32
N PHE A 76 -16.86 13.17 -11.29
CA PHE A 76 -16.52 13.97 -12.46
C PHE A 76 -16.84 15.47 -12.28
N SER A 77 -17.05 15.91 -11.04
CA SER A 77 -17.28 17.31 -10.73
C SER A 77 -15.99 18.02 -10.38
N SER A 78 -16.00 19.34 -10.55
CA SER A 78 -14.98 20.25 -10.04
C SER A 78 -15.48 20.92 -8.76
N ILE A 79 -14.54 21.31 -7.91
CA ILE A 79 -14.84 22.03 -6.66
C ILE A 79 -14.50 23.50 -6.88
N PRO A 80 -15.41 24.46 -6.63
CA PRO A 80 -15.14 25.87 -6.79
C PRO A 80 -13.90 26.30 -5.98
N GLY A 81 -12.96 26.98 -6.65
CA GLY A 81 -11.74 27.46 -6.01
C GLY A 81 -10.64 26.42 -5.77
N VAL A 82 -10.84 25.17 -6.15
CA VAL A 82 -9.82 24.12 -6.12
C VAL A 82 -9.31 23.88 -7.53
N LYS A 83 -8.01 23.71 -7.69
CA LYS A 83 -7.36 23.51 -8.98
C LYS A 83 -7.62 22.12 -9.55
N GLU A 84 -7.51 21.11 -8.70
CA GLU A 84 -7.67 19.71 -9.02
C GLU A 84 -9.16 19.34 -9.10
N ASP A 85 -9.51 18.44 -10.01
CA ASP A 85 -10.83 17.83 -10.03
C ASP A 85 -10.98 16.74 -8.93
N VAL A 86 -12.19 16.30 -8.70
CA VAL A 86 -12.48 15.28 -7.68
C VAL A 86 -11.75 13.97 -7.97
N THR A 87 -11.61 13.61 -9.25
CA THR A 87 -10.89 12.38 -9.65
C THR A 87 -9.40 12.47 -9.28
N GLU A 88 -8.78 13.63 -9.53
CA GLU A 88 -7.38 13.87 -9.20
C GLU A 88 -7.16 13.88 -7.69
N ILE A 89 -8.02 14.55 -6.93
CA ILE A 89 -8.01 14.50 -5.46
C ILE A 89 -8.10 13.06 -4.96
N ILE A 90 -8.99 12.28 -5.54
CA ILE A 90 -9.12 10.86 -5.22
C ILE A 90 -7.81 10.11 -5.54
N MET A 91 -7.14 10.36 -6.60
CA MET A 91 -5.86 9.73 -6.94
C MET A 91 -4.75 10.15 -5.97
N ASN A 92 -4.71 11.40 -5.57
CA ASN A 92 -3.76 11.91 -4.57
C ASN A 92 -3.98 11.23 -3.21
N LEU A 93 -5.22 11.11 -2.75
CA LEU A 93 -5.57 10.36 -1.55
C LEU A 93 -5.16 8.88 -1.62
N LYS A 94 -5.11 8.24 -2.82
CA LYS A 94 -4.57 6.87 -2.99
C LYS A 94 -3.07 6.76 -2.71
N SER A 95 -2.36 7.83 -2.80
CA SER A 95 -0.91 7.87 -2.55
C SER A 95 -0.58 8.03 -1.08
N LEU A 96 -1.56 8.22 -0.20
CA LEU A 96 -1.35 8.31 1.24
C LEU A 96 -0.83 6.99 1.80
N ALA A 97 0.21 7.08 2.59
CA ALA A 97 0.76 5.98 3.38
C ALA A 97 0.27 6.12 4.82
N ILE A 98 -0.67 5.26 5.20
CA ILE A 98 -1.36 5.34 6.48
C ILE A 98 -1.02 4.12 7.32
N LYS A 99 -0.69 4.34 8.58
CA LYS A 99 -0.52 3.29 9.59
C LYS A 99 -1.62 3.43 10.64
N ASN A 100 -2.28 2.34 10.94
CA ASN A 100 -3.33 2.29 11.95
C ASN A 100 -2.86 1.40 13.09
N HIS A 101 -2.68 1.99 14.27
CA HIS A 101 -2.19 1.34 15.48
C HIS A 101 -3.30 0.71 16.33
N SER A 102 -4.57 1.02 16.04
CA SER A 102 -5.71 0.45 16.75
C SER A 102 -5.66 -1.09 16.74
N SER A 103 -6.12 -1.75 17.75
CA SER A 103 -6.26 -3.21 17.80
C SER A 103 -7.56 -3.70 17.15
N ASP A 104 -8.56 -2.85 17.02
CA ASP A 104 -9.83 -3.17 16.38
C ASP A 104 -9.76 -3.08 14.86
N ASN A 105 -10.77 -3.63 14.18
CA ASN A 105 -10.94 -3.54 12.74
C ASN A 105 -12.03 -2.54 12.33
N GLU A 106 -12.48 -1.71 13.27
CA GLU A 106 -13.50 -0.73 12.98
C GLU A 106 -12.99 0.36 12.04
N PRO A 107 -13.85 0.88 11.15
CA PRO A 107 -13.52 2.02 10.32
C PRO A 107 -13.24 3.25 11.19
N LYS A 108 -12.13 3.95 10.92
CA LYS A 108 -11.80 5.22 11.56
C LYS A 108 -12.09 6.37 10.62
N THR A 109 -12.56 7.48 11.15
CA THR A 109 -12.87 8.67 10.38
C THR A 109 -11.77 9.71 10.56
N ALA A 110 -11.40 10.39 9.48
CA ALA A 110 -10.50 11.53 9.49
C ALA A 110 -11.11 12.65 8.66
N TYR A 111 -10.76 13.89 8.97
CA TYR A 111 -11.32 15.08 8.34
C TYR A 111 -10.23 15.96 7.75
N ILE A 112 -10.56 16.61 6.64
CA ILE A 112 -9.78 17.72 6.10
C ILE A 112 -10.74 18.92 6.00
N GLU A 113 -10.33 20.03 6.57
CA GLU A 113 -11.04 21.29 6.43
C GLU A 113 -10.04 22.41 6.24
N CYS A 114 -10.01 22.96 5.02
CA CYS A 114 -9.10 24.01 4.63
C CYS A 114 -9.84 25.12 3.89
N GLU A 115 -9.52 26.36 4.20
CA GLU A 115 -10.11 27.56 3.60
C GLU A 115 -9.02 28.52 3.08
N GLY A 116 -9.36 29.34 2.09
CA GLY A 116 -8.49 30.38 1.59
C GLY A 116 -7.61 29.94 0.42
N LYS A 117 -6.33 30.34 0.42
CA LYS A 117 -5.35 30.02 -0.64
C LYS A 117 -4.19 29.23 -0.07
N GLY A 118 -3.85 28.11 -0.68
CA GLY A 118 -2.71 27.33 -0.25
C GLY A 118 -2.72 25.92 -0.86
N VAL A 119 -1.70 25.17 -0.53
CA VAL A 119 -1.60 23.75 -0.88
C VAL A 119 -2.07 22.95 0.31
N VAL A 120 -3.06 22.09 0.10
CA VAL A 120 -3.54 21.14 1.09
C VAL A 120 -2.70 19.88 1.00
N THR A 121 -2.08 19.52 2.09
CA THR A 121 -1.19 18.36 2.20
C THR A 121 -1.76 17.29 3.13
N ALA A 122 -1.10 16.16 3.18
CA ALA A 122 -1.49 15.09 4.10
C ALA A 122 -1.31 15.47 5.59
N ALA A 123 -0.49 16.49 5.89
CA ALA A 123 -0.33 17.05 7.24
C ALA A 123 -1.62 17.74 7.75
N ASP A 124 -2.47 18.23 6.84
CA ASP A 124 -3.73 18.92 7.19
C ASP A 124 -4.86 17.93 7.56
N ILE A 125 -4.59 16.63 7.49
CA ILE A 125 -5.56 15.59 7.85
C ILE A 125 -5.69 15.52 9.37
N GLN A 126 -6.87 15.82 9.87
CA GLN A 126 -7.23 15.66 11.28
C GLN A 126 -7.72 14.23 11.47
N ALA A 127 -6.89 13.39 12.06
CA ALA A 127 -7.18 11.99 12.32
C ALA A 127 -7.13 11.67 13.82
N ASP A 128 -7.72 10.55 14.19
CA ASP A 128 -7.65 10.01 15.54
C ASP A 128 -6.20 9.65 15.91
N GLN A 129 -5.90 9.57 17.21
CA GLN A 129 -4.56 9.24 17.75
C GLN A 129 -4.01 7.90 17.24
N ASP A 130 -4.91 6.99 16.87
CA ASP A 130 -4.55 5.68 16.34
C ASP A 130 -4.06 5.72 14.87
N ILE A 131 -4.22 6.84 14.18
CA ILE A 131 -3.89 6.98 12.76
C ILE A 131 -2.64 7.83 12.60
N GLU A 132 -1.61 7.23 12.01
CA GLU A 132 -0.36 7.90 11.68
C GLU A 132 -0.21 8.00 10.16
N ILE A 133 0.08 9.21 9.67
CA ILE A 133 0.34 9.47 8.25
C ILE A 133 1.85 9.52 8.05
N MET A 134 2.36 8.58 7.27
CA MET A 134 3.80 8.38 7.06
C MET A 134 4.40 9.33 6.01
N ASN A 135 3.57 9.97 5.19
CA ASN A 135 3.99 10.91 4.14
C ASN A 135 3.21 12.24 4.23
N PRO A 136 3.50 13.07 5.25
CA PRO A 136 2.77 14.33 5.49
C PRO A 136 2.91 15.34 4.35
N ASP A 137 3.99 15.28 3.57
CA ASP A 137 4.26 16.18 2.44
C ASP A 137 3.45 15.87 1.17
N GLN A 138 2.67 14.78 1.17
CA GLN A 138 1.84 14.40 0.02
C GLN A 138 0.79 15.47 -0.26
N VAL A 139 0.87 16.10 -1.42
CA VAL A 139 -0.13 17.07 -1.87
C VAL A 139 -1.44 16.35 -2.19
N ILE A 140 -2.55 16.88 -1.68
CA ILE A 140 -3.91 16.38 -1.90
C ILE A 140 -4.65 17.28 -2.87
N ALA A 141 -4.63 18.59 -2.63
CA ALA A 141 -5.32 19.59 -3.44
C ALA A 141 -4.64 20.95 -3.34
N THR A 142 -4.92 21.85 -4.27
CA THR A 142 -4.44 23.24 -4.27
C THR A 142 -5.62 24.19 -4.30
N LEU A 143 -5.71 25.05 -3.29
CA LEU A 143 -6.72 26.08 -3.20
C LEU A 143 -6.22 27.35 -3.91
N ASN A 144 -6.98 27.84 -4.89
CA ASN A 144 -6.61 29.01 -5.70
C ASN A 144 -6.89 30.35 -4.99
N GLY A 145 -7.63 30.31 -3.89
CA GLY A 145 -8.10 31.48 -3.17
C GLY A 145 -9.37 32.07 -3.79
N GLY A 146 -10.19 32.65 -2.96
CA GLY A 146 -11.48 33.26 -3.31
C GLY A 146 -12.36 33.30 -2.07
N LYS A 147 -13.47 34.06 -2.12
CA LYS A 147 -14.37 34.20 -0.97
C LYS A 147 -15.08 32.88 -0.60
N ASP A 148 -15.20 31.97 -1.56
CA ASP A 148 -15.92 30.69 -1.40
C ASP A 148 -14.98 29.47 -1.54
N CYS A 149 -13.66 29.68 -1.41
CA CYS A 149 -12.68 28.60 -1.53
C CYS A 149 -12.57 27.84 -0.22
N ARG A 150 -13.36 26.80 -0.07
CA ARG A 150 -13.36 25.87 1.06
C ARG A 150 -13.33 24.44 0.55
N LEU A 151 -12.43 23.65 1.12
CA LEU A 151 -12.38 22.21 0.88
C LEU A 151 -12.63 21.51 2.21
N ALA A 152 -13.79 20.86 2.31
CA ALA A 152 -14.17 20.04 3.46
C ALA A 152 -14.43 18.62 2.98
N MET A 153 -13.74 17.64 3.58
CA MET A 153 -13.92 16.23 3.23
C MET A 153 -13.78 15.33 4.45
N GLU A 154 -14.54 14.26 4.41
CA GLU A 154 -14.53 13.18 5.38
C GLU A 154 -13.89 11.94 4.74
N LEU A 155 -12.91 11.37 5.40
CA LEU A 155 -12.15 10.21 4.95
C LEU A 155 -12.43 9.03 5.88
N THR A 156 -12.89 7.92 5.33
CA THR A 156 -13.03 6.68 6.10
C THR A 156 -11.79 5.81 5.86
N ILE A 157 -11.08 5.50 6.92
CA ILE A 157 -9.85 4.69 6.91
C ILE A 157 -10.17 3.30 7.44
N THR A 158 -9.83 2.27 6.67
CA THR A 158 -10.06 0.87 7.05
C THR A 158 -8.80 0.05 6.95
N LYS A 159 -8.68 -0.96 7.82
CA LYS A 159 -7.65 -2.00 7.71
C LYS A 159 -8.01 -3.01 6.62
N GLY A 160 -7.02 -3.62 6.02
CA GLY A 160 -7.25 -4.67 5.02
C GLY A 160 -5.97 -5.27 4.47
N ARG A 161 -6.13 -6.19 3.50
CA ARG A 161 -5.03 -6.87 2.81
C ARG A 161 -5.30 -6.88 1.31
N GLY A 162 -4.23 -6.80 0.52
CA GLY A 162 -4.31 -6.91 -0.92
C GLY A 162 -5.14 -5.81 -1.58
N TYR A 163 -5.85 -6.14 -2.65
CA TYR A 163 -6.66 -5.23 -3.46
C TYR A 163 -8.14 -5.63 -3.44
N ILE A 164 -9.01 -4.65 -3.22
CA ILE A 164 -10.46 -4.80 -3.34
C ILE A 164 -10.95 -3.77 -4.36
N SER A 165 -11.68 -4.21 -5.39
CA SER A 165 -12.28 -3.31 -6.38
C SER A 165 -13.38 -2.44 -5.77
N ALA A 166 -13.63 -1.26 -6.36
CA ALA A 166 -14.66 -0.33 -5.90
C ALA A 166 -16.05 -0.97 -5.85
N ASP A 167 -16.35 -1.80 -6.85
CA ASP A 167 -17.67 -2.43 -6.96
C ASP A 167 -17.97 -3.38 -5.81
N LYS A 168 -16.95 -4.05 -5.28
CA LYS A 168 -17.08 -4.92 -4.09
C LYS A 168 -17.13 -4.15 -2.78
N GLY A 169 -16.72 -2.88 -2.79
CA GLY A 169 -16.74 -2.00 -1.62
C GLY A 169 -18.03 -1.18 -1.50
N LYS A 170 -18.92 -1.25 -2.47
CA LYS A 170 -20.22 -0.57 -2.39
C LYS A 170 -21.15 -1.37 -1.48
N THR A 171 -21.70 -0.68 -0.50
CA THR A 171 -22.76 -1.19 0.36
C THR A 171 -24.05 -0.41 0.02
N ASP A 172 -25.19 -1.06 0.01
CA ASP A 172 -26.47 -0.43 -0.37
C ASP A 172 -26.87 0.73 0.56
N ASP A 173 -26.33 0.75 1.78
CA ASP A 173 -26.57 1.79 2.79
C ASP A 173 -25.64 3.02 2.69
N MET A 174 -24.86 3.16 1.62
CA MET A 174 -23.97 4.32 1.49
C MET A 174 -24.74 5.62 1.26
N PRO A 175 -24.47 6.69 2.06
CA PRO A 175 -25.06 8.00 1.83
C PRO A 175 -24.76 8.53 0.42
N ILE A 176 -25.72 9.23 -0.18
CA ILE A 176 -25.55 9.91 -1.47
C ILE A 176 -24.35 10.88 -1.35
N GLY A 177 -23.46 10.87 -2.36
CA GLY A 177 -22.25 11.70 -2.35
C GLY A 177 -21.02 11.02 -1.74
N THR A 178 -21.19 9.88 -1.03
CA THR A 178 -20.05 9.08 -0.57
C THR A 178 -19.50 8.25 -1.73
N LYS A 179 -18.23 8.41 -2.03
CA LYS A 179 -17.55 7.59 -3.04
C LYS A 179 -16.81 6.45 -2.36
N SER A 180 -17.33 5.24 -2.59
CA SER A 180 -16.55 4.04 -2.36
C SER A 180 -15.41 4.07 -3.36
N LYS A 181 -14.25 4.35 -2.85
CA LYS A 181 -13.03 4.25 -3.63
C LYS A 181 -12.70 2.78 -3.79
N ALA A 182 -12.39 2.35 -5.00
CA ALA A 182 -11.52 1.22 -5.13
C ALA A 182 -10.32 1.52 -4.25
N ALA A 183 -10.29 0.91 -3.08
CA ALA A 183 -9.07 0.89 -2.29
C ALA A 183 -8.04 0.19 -3.17
N GLY A 184 -7.51 0.97 -4.12
CA GLY A 184 -6.37 0.55 -4.89
C GLY A 184 -5.31 0.22 -3.88
N ARG A 185 -5.04 -1.08 -3.71
CA ARG A 185 -4.13 -1.61 -2.71
C ARG A 185 -4.46 -1.10 -1.30
N LYS A 186 -5.35 -1.77 -0.60
CA LYS A 186 -5.37 -1.63 0.84
C LYS A 186 -3.95 -1.92 1.31
N ALA A 187 -3.21 -0.84 1.54
CA ALA A 187 -1.96 -0.76 2.28
C ALA A 187 -0.97 -1.91 2.12
N ALA A 188 -0.68 -2.34 0.90
CA ALA A 188 0.63 -2.91 0.67
C ALA A 188 1.59 -1.72 0.48
N PRO A 189 2.61 -1.54 1.30
CA PRO A 189 3.69 -0.65 0.95
C PRO A 189 4.12 -0.97 -0.47
N ARG A 190 4.52 0.04 -1.25
CA ARG A 190 4.94 -0.17 -2.64
C ARG A 190 6.27 -0.93 -2.62
N TYR A 191 6.21 -2.26 -2.59
CA TYR A 191 7.39 -3.09 -2.72
C TYR A 191 7.63 -3.36 -4.21
N ALA A 192 8.75 -2.89 -4.72
CA ALA A 192 9.30 -3.38 -5.97
C ALA A 192 10.28 -4.50 -5.62
N VAL A 193 9.98 -5.73 -5.98
CA VAL A 193 10.92 -6.85 -5.90
C VAL A 193 11.58 -6.98 -7.26
N SER A 194 12.84 -6.59 -7.38
CA SER A 194 13.68 -6.93 -8.51
C SER A 194 14.58 -8.11 -8.11
N ILE A 195 14.58 -9.16 -8.93
CA ILE A 195 15.44 -10.32 -8.75
C ILE A 195 16.60 -10.17 -9.73
N ALA A 196 17.80 -9.92 -9.22
CA ALA A 196 19.01 -10.07 -10.01
C ALA A 196 19.54 -11.49 -9.78
N THR A 197 19.49 -12.33 -10.80
CA THR A 197 20.20 -13.60 -10.80
C THR A 197 21.65 -13.30 -11.16
N GLY A 198 22.57 -13.43 -10.21
CA GLY A 198 23.99 -13.40 -10.49
C GLY A 198 24.42 -14.54 -11.43
N PRO A 199 25.58 -14.43 -12.09
CA PRO A 199 26.09 -15.52 -12.90
C PRO A 199 26.25 -16.76 -12.03
N ALA A 200 25.74 -17.90 -12.53
CA ALA A 200 25.92 -19.18 -11.87
C ALA A 200 27.44 -19.43 -11.75
N THR A 201 27.97 -19.46 -10.54
CA THR A 201 29.33 -19.89 -10.28
C THR A 201 29.46 -21.32 -10.81
N PRO A 202 30.39 -21.63 -11.74
CA PRO A 202 30.62 -23.02 -12.14
C PRO A 202 31.13 -23.77 -10.92
N GLN A 203 30.40 -24.79 -10.50
CA GLN A 203 30.88 -25.72 -9.52
C GLN A 203 32.03 -26.51 -10.16
N ALA A 204 33.23 -26.43 -9.57
CA ALA A 204 34.38 -27.25 -9.87
C ALA A 204 34.17 -28.69 -9.37
#